data_15ee149fd6d4ffd44d717118b08d0b0e
#
_entry.id   15ee149fd6d4ffd44d717118b08d0b0e
#
_cell.length_a   1.000
_cell.length_b   1.000
_cell.length_c   1.000
_cell.angle_alpha   90.00
_cell.angle_beta   90.00
_cell.angle_gamma   90.00
#
_symmetry.space_group_name_H-M   'P 1'
#
loop_
_entity.id
_entity.type
_entity.pdbx_description
1 polymer ?
#
loop_
_entity_poly.entity_id
_entity_poly.type
_entity_poly.pdbx_seq_one_letter_code
_entity_poly.pdbx_strand_id
1 'polypeptide(L)'
;MDGYDFTLNIFGYGKLENYLKKLSDISSQEVNFYSDDDENALDGFYKDLDIFVMPAKSRFFGREYEGLGLVYLEAASYGLPVLVGSSGGAFETIIPGKTGFIVGSRNEIYDAIKYFNENKDMIKEFGSNSKLFVEENFSWETVVEKFKINTN
;
A
#
# COMPACT_ATOMS: atom_id res chain seq x y z
N MET A 1 11.32 -6.89 15.24
CA MET A 1 10.05 -6.26 15.67
C MET A 1 9.57 -6.98 16.93
N ASP A 2 10.38 -6.90 17.98
CA ASP A 2 10.06 -7.60 19.22
C ASP A 2 8.92 -6.87 19.94
N GLY A 3 7.80 -7.57 20.17
CA GLY A 3 6.68 -7.07 20.96
C GLY A 3 5.39 -6.70 20.22
N TYR A 4 5.35 -6.78 18.89
CA TYR A 4 4.13 -6.59 18.09
C TYR A 4 3.77 -7.87 17.36
N ASP A 5 2.52 -8.26 17.45
CA ASP A 5 1.96 -9.39 16.75
C ASP A 5 1.26 -8.91 15.48
N PHE A 6 1.71 -9.40 14.32
CA PHE A 6 1.12 -9.11 13.02
C PHE A 6 1.36 -10.26 12.04
N THR A 7 0.47 -10.42 11.07
CA THR A 7 0.64 -11.32 9.94
C THR A 7 1.06 -10.53 8.72
N LEU A 8 2.12 -10.95 8.04
CA LEU A 8 2.55 -10.37 6.78
C LEU A 8 1.99 -11.18 5.60
N ASN A 9 1.12 -10.57 4.83
CA ASN A 9 0.60 -11.16 3.60
C ASN A 9 1.34 -10.56 2.39
N ILE A 10 1.96 -11.41 1.56
CA ILE A 10 2.70 -11.02 0.36
C ILE A 10 1.96 -11.54 -0.87
N PHE A 11 1.51 -10.62 -1.72
CA PHE A 11 0.85 -10.95 -2.98
C PHE A 11 1.81 -10.73 -4.16
N GLY A 12 1.95 -11.73 -5.01
CA GLY A 12 2.77 -11.68 -6.20
C GLY A 12 3.73 -12.85 -6.33
N TYR A 13 4.45 -12.88 -7.45
CA TYR A 13 5.46 -13.88 -7.76
C TYR A 13 6.72 -13.24 -8.34
N GLY A 14 7.84 -13.96 -8.31
CA GLY A 14 9.07 -13.44 -8.90
C GLY A 14 10.34 -14.15 -8.46
N LYS A 15 11.46 -13.68 -8.99
CA LYS A 15 12.80 -14.29 -8.77
C LYS A 15 13.23 -14.36 -7.30
N LEU A 16 12.67 -13.53 -6.45
CA LEU A 16 13.02 -13.49 -5.02
C LEU A 16 12.11 -14.36 -4.14
N GLU A 17 11.11 -15.01 -4.69
CA GLU A 17 10.13 -15.81 -3.93
C GLU A 17 10.80 -16.84 -3.01
N ASN A 18 11.69 -17.66 -3.56
CA ASN A 18 12.40 -18.67 -2.76
C ASN A 18 13.29 -18.06 -1.67
N TYR A 19 13.82 -16.87 -1.89
CA TYR A 19 14.59 -16.16 -0.88
C TYR A 19 13.68 -15.62 0.22
N LEU A 20 12.54 -15.06 -0.14
CA LEU A 20 11.55 -14.55 0.82
C LEU A 20 10.95 -15.68 1.66
N LYS A 21 10.64 -16.83 1.07
CA LYS A 21 10.19 -18.03 1.79
C LYS A 21 11.22 -18.51 2.82
N LYS A 22 12.51 -18.52 2.48
CA LYS A 22 13.57 -18.83 3.46
C LYS A 22 13.67 -17.81 4.59
N LEU A 23 13.39 -16.53 4.32
CA LEU A 23 13.33 -15.51 5.37
C LEU A 23 12.11 -15.69 6.26
N SER A 24 10.97 -16.11 5.71
CA SER A 24 9.79 -16.39 6.51
C SER A 24 9.99 -17.56 7.47
N ASP A 25 10.73 -18.59 7.07
CA ASP A 25 11.03 -19.77 7.91
C ASP A 25 11.80 -19.42 9.20
N ILE A 26 12.54 -18.32 9.21
CA ILE A 26 13.29 -17.82 10.37
C ILE A 26 12.64 -16.64 11.05
N SER A 27 11.47 -16.20 10.56
CA SER A 27 10.69 -15.10 11.15
C SER A 27 9.95 -15.57 12.40
N SER A 28 9.84 -14.71 13.39
CA SER A 28 8.92 -14.91 14.52
C SER A 28 7.47 -14.54 14.19
N GLN A 29 7.23 -13.95 13.03
CA GLN A 29 5.91 -13.49 12.58
C GLN A 29 5.36 -14.45 11.54
N GLU A 30 4.05 -14.59 11.48
CA GLU A 30 3.37 -15.33 10.42
C GLU A 30 3.53 -14.59 9.08
N VAL A 31 3.94 -15.32 8.03
CA VAL A 31 4.12 -14.79 6.68
C VAL A 31 3.41 -15.67 5.68
N ASN A 32 2.43 -15.13 4.99
CA ASN A 32 1.63 -15.81 3.97
C ASN A 32 2.01 -15.30 2.58
N PHE A 33 2.07 -16.22 1.60
CA PHE A 33 2.35 -15.91 0.20
C PHE A 33 1.13 -16.23 -0.66
N TYR A 34 0.73 -15.29 -1.49
CA TYR A 34 -0.38 -15.40 -2.43
C TYR A 34 0.12 -15.17 -3.84
N SER A 35 -0.41 -15.90 -4.82
CA SER A 35 -0.08 -15.75 -6.24
C SER A 35 -1.32 -15.45 -7.07
N ASP A 36 -1.11 -14.90 -8.26
CA ASP A 36 -2.12 -14.32 -9.15
C ASP A 36 -2.78 -15.39 -10.09
N ASP A 37 -3.14 -16.53 -9.53
CA ASP A 37 -3.77 -17.59 -10.31
C ASP A 37 -5.31 -17.43 -10.46
N ASP A 38 -5.92 -16.41 -9.79
CA ASP A 38 -7.35 -16.15 -9.81
C ASP A 38 -7.63 -14.64 -9.67
N GLU A 39 -8.42 -14.07 -10.60
CA GLU A 39 -8.85 -12.65 -10.53
C GLU A 39 -9.58 -12.31 -9.22
N ASN A 40 -10.28 -13.28 -8.60
CA ASN A 40 -10.94 -13.10 -7.32
C ASN A 40 -9.96 -13.12 -6.13
N ALA A 41 -8.74 -13.65 -6.30
CA ALA A 41 -7.76 -13.74 -5.24
C ALA A 41 -7.29 -12.35 -4.77
N LEU A 42 -7.17 -11.40 -5.69
CA LEU A 42 -6.75 -10.03 -5.37
C LEU A 42 -7.83 -9.26 -4.57
N ASP A 43 -9.10 -9.43 -4.94
CA ASP A 43 -10.23 -8.84 -4.20
C ASP A 43 -10.29 -9.37 -2.75
N GLY A 44 -10.18 -10.69 -2.59
CA GLY A 44 -10.09 -11.32 -1.27
C GLY A 44 -8.87 -10.83 -0.48
N PHE A 45 -7.72 -10.72 -1.15
CA PHE A 45 -6.48 -10.26 -0.52
C PHE A 45 -6.64 -8.85 0.09
N TYR A 46 -7.16 -7.86 -0.66
CA TYR A 46 -7.36 -6.52 -0.11
C TYR A 46 -8.36 -6.48 1.05
N LYS A 47 -9.41 -7.30 1.02
CA LYS A 47 -10.44 -7.35 2.07
C LYS A 47 -9.92 -7.88 3.41
N ASP A 48 -8.89 -8.72 3.37
CA ASP A 48 -8.31 -9.36 4.55
C ASP A 48 -7.15 -8.56 5.17
N LEU A 49 -6.83 -7.38 4.63
CA LEU A 49 -5.77 -6.51 5.14
C LEU A 49 -6.31 -5.46 6.11
N ASP A 50 -5.47 -5.10 7.08
CA ASP A 50 -5.64 -3.90 7.91
C ASP A 50 -4.88 -2.69 7.36
N ILE A 51 -3.73 -2.92 6.72
CA ILE A 51 -2.82 -1.87 6.20
C ILE A 51 -2.19 -2.38 4.91
N PHE A 52 -2.11 -1.54 3.90
CA PHE A 52 -1.37 -1.84 2.67
C PHE A 52 0.02 -1.19 2.69
N VAL A 53 1.06 -1.97 2.37
CA VAL A 53 2.46 -1.51 2.42
C VAL A 53 3.18 -1.87 1.11
N MET A 54 3.57 -0.85 0.34
CA MET A 54 4.44 -1.05 -0.83
C MET A 54 5.50 0.06 -0.90
N PRO A 55 6.66 -0.10 -0.22
CA PRO A 55 7.70 0.92 -0.14
C PRO A 55 8.57 0.93 -1.40
N ALA A 56 7.97 1.25 -2.55
CA ALA A 56 8.69 1.32 -3.82
C ALA A 56 9.80 2.37 -3.76
N LYS A 57 10.96 2.02 -4.32
CA LYS A 57 12.14 2.90 -4.42
C LYS A 57 12.55 3.05 -5.87
N SER A 58 12.97 4.24 -6.26
CA SER A 58 13.61 4.47 -7.55
C SER A 58 14.88 3.63 -7.67
N ARG A 59 15.05 2.98 -8.82
CA ARG A 59 16.23 2.17 -9.14
C ARG A 59 17.05 2.85 -10.25
N PHE A 60 18.28 2.35 -10.50
CA PHE A 60 19.16 2.79 -11.58
C PHE A 60 19.38 4.30 -11.64
N PHE A 61 19.78 4.91 -10.52
CA PHE A 61 20.05 6.37 -10.44
C PHE A 61 18.87 7.23 -10.92
N GLY A 62 17.63 6.81 -10.59
CA GLY A 62 16.44 7.55 -10.94
C GLY A 62 15.95 7.32 -12.39
N ARG A 63 16.36 6.25 -13.07
CA ARG A 63 15.86 5.88 -14.40
C ARG A 63 14.59 5.03 -14.36
N GLU A 64 14.33 4.35 -13.26
CA GLU A 64 13.08 3.64 -12.99
C GLU A 64 12.34 4.34 -11.87
N TYR A 65 11.24 4.99 -12.21
CA TYR A 65 10.33 5.63 -11.25
C TYR A 65 9.04 4.81 -11.18
N GLU A 66 8.47 4.71 -9.98
CA GLU A 66 7.07 4.35 -9.87
C GLU A 66 6.26 5.44 -10.60
N GLY A 67 5.33 5.04 -11.45
CA GLY A 67 4.39 5.97 -12.05
C GLY A 67 3.50 6.59 -10.99
N LEU A 68 2.20 6.43 -11.11
CA LEU A 68 1.23 6.81 -10.06
C LEU A 68 1.14 5.73 -8.97
N GLY A 69 1.38 4.45 -9.33
CA GLY A 69 1.19 3.32 -8.42
C GLY A 69 -0.29 3.01 -8.18
N LEU A 70 -0.98 2.51 -9.21
CA LEU A 70 -2.42 2.20 -9.16
C LEU A 70 -2.80 1.30 -7.98
N VAL A 71 -1.92 0.39 -7.56
CA VAL A 71 -2.14 -0.49 -6.42
C VAL A 71 -2.38 0.24 -5.09
N TYR A 72 -1.84 1.47 -4.95
CA TYR A 72 -2.12 2.30 -3.77
C TYR A 72 -3.57 2.81 -3.79
N LEU A 73 -4.06 3.22 -4.97
CA LEU A 73 -5.46 3.65 -5.15
C LEU A 73 -6.42 2.47 -5.01
N GLU A 74 -6.02 1.29 -5.51
CA GLU A 74 -6.76 0.05 -5.32
C GLU A 74 -6.92 -0.24 -3.83
N ALA A 75 -5.83 -0.34 -3.08
CA ALA A 75 -5.86 -0.57 -1.63
C ALA A 75 -6.69 0.49 -0.89
N ALA A 76 -6.52 1.77 -1.25
CA ALA A 76 -7.27 2.87 -0.67
C ALA A 76 -8.78 2.76 -0.95
N SER A 77 -9.20 2.25 -2.12
CA SER A 77 -10.61 2.02 -2.46
C SER A 77 -11.28 0.95 -1.58
N TYR A 78 -10.49 0.00 -1.06
CA TYR A 78 -10.93 -0.97 -0.06
C TYR A 78 -10.97 -0.39 1.37
N GLY A 79 -10.61 0.87 1.53
CA GLY A 79 -10.61 1.52 2.85
C GLY A 79 -9.40 1.14 3.70
N LEU A 80 -8.25 0.92 3.08
CA LEU A 80 -7.00 0.62 3.78
C LEU A 80 -6.16 1.89 3.97
N PRO A 81 -5.53 2.09 5.13
CA PRO A 81 -4.39 2.98 5.25
C PRO A 81 -3.25 2.51 4.35
N VAL A 82 -2.55 3.43 3.69
CA VAL A 82 -1.55 3.09 2.68
C VAL A 82 -0.16 3.60 3.07
N LEU A 83 0.83 2.72 3.13
CA LEU A 83 2.22 3.10 3.30
C LEU A 83 2.91 3.08 1.93
N VAL A 84 3.19 4.27 1.40
CA VAL A 84 3.77 4.45 0.06
C VAL A 84 5.26 4.71 0.11
N GLY A 85 5.99 4.25 -0.89
CA GLY A 85 7.40 4.59 -1.06
C GLY A 85 7.59 6.06 -1.45
N SER A 86 8.83 6.57 -1.29
CA SER A 86 9.21 7.94 -1.63
C SER A 86 9.60 8.10 -3.12
N SER A 87 9.11 7.24 -4.01
CA SER A 87 9.48 7.20 -5.43
C SER A 87 8.36 7.67 -6.35
N GLY A 88 8.72 8.47 -7.36
CA GLY A 88 7.82 8.85 -8.44
C GLY A 88 6.58 9.61 -7.99
N GLY A 89 5.44 9.29 -8.58
CA GLY A 89 4.13 9.88 -8.28
C GLY A 89 3.37 9.23 -7.12
N ALA A 90 3.97 8.26 -6.42
CA ALA A 90 3.31 7.53 -5.33
C ALA A 90 2.76 8.44 -4.23
N PHE A 91 3.42 9.57 -3.96
CA PHE A 91 2.97 10.57 -2.96
C PHE A 91 1.66 11.28 -3.36
N GLU A 92 1.29 11.27 -4.65
CA GLU A 92 0.03 11.86 -5.13
C GLU A 92 -1.19 10.97 -4.78
N THR A 93 -0.95 9.73 -4.41
CA THR A 93 -1.99 8.74 -4.07
C THR A 93 -2.44 8.78 -2.61
N ILE A 94 -1.83 9.63 -1.79
CA ILE A 94 -2.16 9.76 -0.36
C ILE A 94 -2.20 11.21 0.11
N ILE A 95 -2.86 11.42 1.25
CA ILE A 95 -2.73 12.62 2.08
C ILE A 95 -1.93 12.19 3.33
N PRO A 96 -0.62 12.56 3.43
CA PRO A 96 0.22 12.12 4.54
C PRO A 96 -0.37 12.49 5.91
N GLY A 97 -0.39 11.51 6.83
CA GLY A 97 -0.97 11.69 8.16
C GLY A 97 -2.49 11.67 8.22
N LYS A 98 -3.19 11.42 7.09
CA LYS A 98 -4.65 11.27 7.03
C LYS A 98 -5.10 9.99 6.36
N THR A 99 -4.46 9.61 5.25
CA THR A 99 -4.79 8.40 4.49
C THR A 99 -3.67 7.37 4.55
N GLY A 100 -2.50 7.77 5.01
CA GLY A 100 -1.32 6.91 5.10
C GLY A 100 -0.06 7.69 5.42
N PHE A 101 1.08 7.04 5.19
CA PHE A 101 2.40 7.63 5.40
C PHE A 101 3.33 7.36 4.21
N ILE A 102 4.24 8.32 3.96
CA ILE A 102 5.37 8.12 3.03
C ILE A 102 6.50 7.47 3.82
N VAL A 103 7.03 6.35 3.31
CA VAL A 103 8.07 5.57 3.97
C VAL A 103 9.24 5.31 3.00
N GLY A 104 10.40 5.86 3.29
CA GLY A 104 11.61 5.72 2.49
C GLY A 104 12.66 4.78 3.10
N SER A 105 12.48 4.39 4.36
CA SER A 105 13.41 3.58 5.11
C SER A 105 12.71 2.47 5.90
N ARG A 106 13.50 1.48 6.33
CA ARG A 106 13.01 0.40 7.19
C ARG A 106 12.47 0.93 8.54
N ASN A 107 13.13 1.95 9.10
CA ASN A 107 12.71 2.54 10.37
C ASN A 107 11.37 3.25 10.23
N GLU A 108 11.15 4.00 9.14
CA GLU A 108 9.88 4.67 8.90
C GLU A 108 8.72 3.68 8.68
N ILE A 109 8.97 2.54 8.02
CA ILE A 109 7.99 1.45 7.92
C ILE A 109 7.66 0.90 9.31
N TYR A 110 8.70 0.64 10.12
CA TYR A 110 8.54 0.16 11.48
C TYR A 110 7.72 1.13 12.33
N ASP A 111 8.06 2.42 12.30
CA ASP A 111 7.39 3.46 13.07
C ASP A 111 5.92 3.62 12.65
N ALA A 112 5.62 3.53 11.36
CA ALA A 112 4.25 3.59 10.85
C ALA A 112 3.41 2.36 11.28
N ILE A 113 3.97 1.15 11.19
CA ILE A 113 3.29 -0.07 11.67
C ILE A 113 3.08 -0.02 13.18
N LYS A 114 4.09 0.43 13.93
CA LYS A 114 4.01 0.64 15.37
C LYS A 114 2.89 1.61 15.72
N TYR A 115 2.83 2.76 15.03
CA TYR A 115 1.78 3.76 15.23
C TYR A 115 0.38 3.15 15.11
N PHE A 116 0.11 2.40 14.05
CA PHE A 116 -1.19 1.76 13.84
C PHE A 116 -1.45 0.63 14.86
N ASN A 117 -0.42 -0.10 15.26
CA ASN A 117 -0.58 -1.14 16.28
C ASN A 117 -0.94 -0.57 17.65
N GLU A 118 -0.37 0.57 18.01
CA GLU A 118 -0.65 1.28 19.26
C GLU A 118 -1.97 2.10 19.20
N ASN A 119 -2.47 2.40 18.00
CA ASN A 119 -3.66 3.22 17.76
C ASN A 119 -4.62 2.55 16.78
N LYS A 120 -5.22 1.42 17.17
CA LYS A 120 -6.08 0.61 16.30
C LYS A 120 -7.25 1.37 15.67
N ASP A 121 -7.81 2.37 16.36
CA ASP A 121 -8.89 3.19 15.84
C ASP A 121 -8.44 4.03 14.63
N MET A 122 -7.17 4.39 14.57
CA MET A 122 -6.59 5.12 13.44
C MET A 122 -6.58 4.31 12.14
N ILE A 123 -6.54 2.99 12.21
CA ILE A 123 -6.67 2.13 11.01
C ILE A 123 -8.00 2.42 10.30
N LYS A 124 -9.09 2.46 11.05
CA LYS A 124 -10.44 2.73 10.50
C LYS A 124 -10.58 4.17 10.01
N GLU A 125 -10.04 5.12 10.77
CA GLU A 125 -10.08 6.53 10.40
C GLU A 125 -9.32 6.79 9.11
N PHE A 126 -8.05 6.36 9.04
CA PHE A 126 -7.21 6.51 7.85
C PHE A 126 -7.79 5.77 6.65
N GLY A 127 -8.30 4.55 6.88
CA GLY A 127 -8.95 3.76 5.83
C GLY A 127 -10.18 4.44 5.26
N SER A 128 -11.05 5.00 6.09
CA SER A 128 -12.23 5.77 5.65
C SER A 128 -11.81 7.00 4.85
N ASN A 129 -10.79 7.72 5.32
CA ASN A 129 -10.23 8.87 4.61
C ASN A 129 -9.60 8.47 3.27
N SER A 130 -8.92 7.32 3.21
CA SER A 130 -8.33 6.77 1.98
C SER A 130 -9.40 6.52 0.93
N LYS A 131 -10.48 5.84 1.32
CA LYS A 131 -11.59 5.54 0.42
C LYS A 131 -12.23 6.81 -0.13
N LEU A 132 -12.55 7.76 0.76
CA LEU A 132 -13.13 9.05 0.37
C LEU A 132 -12.22 9.81 -0.58
N PHE A 133 -10.92 9.85 -0.29
CA PHE A 133 -9.93 10.51 -1.14
C PHE A 133 -9.89 9.94 -2.55
N VAL A 134 -9.95 8.61 -2.71
CA VAL A 134 -9.99 7.97 -4.03
C VAL A 134 -11.31 8.28 -4.75
N GLU A 135 -12.45 8.18 -4.08
CA GLU A 135 -13.77 8.48 -4.65
C GLU A 135 -13.84 9.93 -5.17
N GLU A 136 -13.31 10.89 -4.43
CA GLU A 136 -13.36 12.31 -4.80
C GLU A 136 -12.36 12.71 -5.89
N ASN A 137 -11.19 12.05 -5.97
CA ASN A 137 -10.09 12.53 -6.82
C ASN A 137 -9.77 11.62 -8.00
N PHE A 138 -10.07 10.32 -7.91
CA PHE A 138 -9.64 9.30 -8.87
C PHE A 138 -10.80 8.45 -9.43
N SER A 139 -12.06 8.79 -9.12
CA SER A 139 -13.21 8.17 -9.80
C SER A 139 -13.18 8.47 -11.29
N TRP A 140 -13.72 7.59 -12.11
CA TRP A 140 -13.80 7.79 -13.55
C TRP A 140 -14.58 9.07 -13.91
N GLU A 141 -15.63 9.39 -13.17
CA GLU A 141 -16.43 10.61 -13.31
C GLU A 141 -15.56 11.84 -13.13
N THR A 142 -14.80 11.89 -12.03
CA THR A 142 -13.91 13.01 -11.71
C THR A 142 -12.80 13.17 -12.74
N VAL A 143 -12.19 12.06 -13.18
CA VAL A 143 -11.13 12.10 -14.19
C VAL A 143 -11.66 12.60 -15.53
N VAL A 144 -12.81 12.10 -15.98
CA VAL A 144 -13.44 12.54 -17.24
C VAL A 144 -13.82 14.02 -17.20
N GLU A 145 -14.33 14.53 -16.08
CA GLU A 145 -14.64 15.96 -15.94
C GLU A 145 -13.40 16.85 -16.06
N LYS A 146 -12.31 16.46 -15.39
CA LYS A 146 -11.02 17.17 -15.49
C LYS A 146 -10.50 17.21 -16.93
N PHE A 147 -10.70 16.13 -17.71
CA PHE A 147 -10.33 16.08 -19.13
C PHE A 147 -11.16 17.05 -19.98
N LYS A 148 -12.46 17.15 -19.76
CA LYS A 148 -13.36 18.05 -20.52
C LYS A 148 -13.03 19.53 -20.32
N ILE A 149 -12.60 19.92 -19.12
CA ILE A 149 -12.24 21.32 -18.82
C ILE A 149 -10.96 21.75 -19.55
N ASN A 150 -10.03 20.83 -19.80
CA ASN A 150 -8.75 21.12 -20.46
C ASN A 150 -8.80 21.04 -22.00
N THR A 151 -9.93 20.76 -22.63
CA THR A 151 -10.10 20.64 -24.08
C THR A 151 -10.87 21.80 -24.71
N ASN A 152 -11.21 22.81 -23.92
CA ASN A 152 -11.76 24.10 -24.35
C ASN A 152 -10.64 25.15 -24.33
#